data_77c33430d1f01b33c786e62c5f812aea
#
_entry.id   77c33430d1f01b33c786e62c5f812aea
#
_cell.length_a   1.000
_cell.length_b   1.000
_cell.length_c   1.000
_cell.angle_alpha   90.00
_cell.angle_beta   90.00
_cell.angle_gamma   90.00
#
_symmetry.space_group_name_H-M   'P 1'
#
loop_
_entity.id
_entity.type
_entity.pdbx_description
1 polymer ?
#
loop_
_entity_poly.entity_id
_entity_poly.type
_entity_poly.pdbx_seq_one_letter_code
_entity_poly.pdbx_strand_id
1 'polypeptide(L)'
;RLFEYPDIFSPFCLLLRSWYETAKQGDRVGNIWKKLRLVVVHSTEVYPSLDTNHSPFNVGLAIDLPEFNLSQVITLANQYELDGQLGEDGFRQLMELVGGHPYLIQQALANLRSQQITLEQLLSLAPTEQGIFSDHLRQQLWNLQHNPQLESAYKKVVMADEPMRLDAEVGFKLHSLGLVK
;
A
#
# COMPACT_ATOMS: atom_id res chain seq x y z
N ARG A 1 2.15 11.76 11.69
CA ARG A 1 1.22 11.24 10.67
C ARG A 1 -0.18 11.60 11.11
N LEU A 2 -1.07 12.08 10.18
CA LEU A 2 -2.36 12.69 10.58
C LEU A 2 -3.27 11.72 11.32
N PHE A 3 -3.23 10.43 10.99
CA PHE A 3 -4.01 9.36 11.64
C PHE A 3 -3.65 9.15 13.14
N GLU A 4 -2.48 9.57 13.56
CA GLU A 4 -2.03 9.47 14.96
C GLU A 4 -2.67 10.56 15.85
N TYR A 5 -3.37 11.50 15.22
CA TYR A 5 -4.04 12.63 15.89
C TYR A 5 -5.54 12.64 15.54
N PRO A 6 -6.35 11.80 16.19
CA PRO A 6 -7.79 11.66 15.88
C PRO A 6 -8.56 12.99 16.00
N ASP A 7 -8.19 13.80 16.98
CA ASP A 7 -8.80 15.12 17.23
C ASP A 7 -8.57 16.12 16.09
N ILE A 8 -7.53 15.91 15.27
CA ILE A 8 -7.23 16.72 14.09
C ILE A 8 -7.77 16.03 12.84
N PHE A 9 -7.60 14.72 12.76
CA PHE A 9 -7.97 13.94 11.60
C PHE A 9 -9.47 14.00 11.28
N SER A 10 -10.32 13.78 12.30
CA SER A 10 -11.77 13.78 12.10
C SER A 10 -12.33 15.14 11.62
N PRO A 11 -12.01 16.28 12.24
CA PRO A 11 -12.42 17.59 11.73
C PRO A 11 -11.86 17.90 10.33
N PHE A 12 -10.66 17.48 10.03
CA PHE A 12 -10.07 17.65 8.69
C PHE A 12 -10.86 16.86 7.63
N CYS A 13 -11.19 15.61 7.92
CA CYS A 13 -12.02 14.78 7.03
C CYS A 13 -13.40 15.39 6.80
N LEU A 14 -14.04 15.88 7.87
CA LEU A 14 -15.33 16.61 7.79
C LEU A 14 -15.21 17.85 6.91
N LEU A 15 -14.13 18.61 7.01
CA LEU A 15 -13.91 19.79 6.18
C LEU A 15 -13.83 19.41 4.70
N LEU A 16 -13.05 18.39 4.33
CA LEU A 16 -12.95 17.91 2.96
C LEU A 16 -14.30 17.44 2.42
N ARG A 17 -15.06 16.73 3.25
CA ARG A 17 -16.43 16.30 2.92
C ARG A 17 -17.35 17.48 2.68
N SER A 18 -17.29 18.49 3.55
CA SER A 18 -18.14 19.69 3.44
C SER A 18 -17.91 20.45 2.13
N TRP A 19 -16.67 20.50 1.65
CA TRP A 19 -16.35 21.11 0.35
C TRP A 19 -17.02 20.37 -0.80
N TYR A 20 -17.01 19.06 -0.77
CA TYR A 20 -17.67 18.22 -1.77
C TYR A 20 -19.19 18.41 -1.74
N GLU A 21 -19.80 18.40 -0.55
CA GLU A 21 -21.25 18.60 -0.41
C GLU A 21 -21.65 20.03 -0.82
N THR A 22 -20.87 21.05 -0.46
CA THR A 22 -21.11 22.43 -0.89
C THR A 22 -21.08 22.54 -2.41
N ALA A 23 -20.18 21.86 -3.08
CA ALA A 23 -20.10 21.83 -4.54
C ALA A 23 -21.38 21.30 -5.21
N LYS A 24 -22.16 20.44 -4.52
CA LYS A 24 -23.41 19.88 -5.04
C LYS A 24 -24.60 20.83 -4.95
N GLN A 25 -24.56 21.86 -4.11
CA GLN A 25 -25.71 22.71 -3.80
C GLN A 25 -26.24 23.56 -4.98
N GLY A 26 -25.46 23.70 -6.05
CA GLY A 26 -25.93 24.36 -7.28
C GLY A 26 -26.13 25.88 -7.19
N ASP A 27 -25.88 26.48 -6.03
CA ASP A 27 -25.95 27.93 -5.80
C ASP A 27 -24.66 28.63 -6.26
N ARG A 28 -24.53 29.92 -5.99
CA ARG A 28 -23.34 30.72 -6.34
C ARG A 28 -22.07 30.18 -5.67
N VAL A 29 -22.17 29.77 -4.42
CA VAL A 29 -21.05 29.26 -3.64
C VAL A 29 -20.67 27.88 -4.15
N GLY A 30 -21.64 26.99 -4.36
CA GLY A 30 -21.41 25.65 -4.93
C GLY A 30 -20.75 25.71 -6.31
N ASN A 31 -21.12 26.68 -7.14
CA ASN A 31 -20.52 26.89 -8.46
C ASN A 31 -19.01 27.30 -8.38
N ILE A 32 -18.61 27.98 -7.30
CA ILE A 32 -17.19 28.25 -7.03
C ILE A 32 -16.48 26.95 -6.64
N TRP A 33 -17.04 26.19 -5.70
CA TRP A 33 -16.47 24.94 -5.22
C TRP A 33 -16.38 23.85 -6.29
N LYS A 34 -17.30 23.83 -7.25
CA LYS A 34 -17.21 22.94 -8.43
C LYS A 34 -15.94 23.12 -9.26
N LYS A 35 -15.24 24.23 -9.14
CA LYS A 35 -13.97 24.48 -9.84
C LYS A 35 -12.79 23.82 -9.14
N LEU A 36 -12.92 23.50 -7.85
CA LEU A 36 -11.87 22.78 -7.11
C LEU A 36 -11.79 21.32 -7.60
N ARG A 37 -10.58 20.87 -7.85
CA ARG A 37 -10.25 19.45 -8.09
C ARG A 37 -9.33 19.02 -6.96
N LEU A 38 -9.85 18.17 -6.09
CA LEU A 38 -9.11 17.64 -4.95
C LEU A 38 -8.73 16.19 -5.24
N VAL A 39 -7.46 15.88 -5.12
CA VAL A 39 -6.93 14.51 -5.15
C VAL A 39 -6.38 14.22 -3.76
N VAL A 40 -6.92 13.20 -3.11
CA VAL A 40 -6.44 12.73 -1.81
C VAL A 40 -5.74 11.40 -2.03
N VAL A 41 -4.45 11.38 -1.72
CA VAL A 41 -3.62 10.16 -1.78
C VAL A 41 -3.38 9.71 -0.35
N HIS A 42 -3.69 8.47 -0.06
CA HIS A 42 -3.47 7.88 1.25
C HIS A 42 -2.96 6.45 1.09
N SER A 43 -2.10 6.02 2.00
CA SER A 43 -1.75 4.61 2.14
C SER A 43 -2.69 3.95 3.16
N THR A 44 -3.11 2.76 2.86
CA THR A 44 -4.06 2.00 3.66
C THR A 44 -3.37 1.29 4.83
N GLU A 45 -2.81 2.04 5.75
CA GLU A 45 -2.48 1.51 7.06
C GLU A 45 -3.66 1.83 7.99
N VAL A 46 -4.01 0.92 8.85
CA VAL A 46 -5.13 0.94 9.81
C VAL A 46 -5.83 2.30 9.97
N TYR A 47 -7.02 2.42 9.41
CA TYR A 47 -7.84 3.61 9.59
C TYR A 47 -8.42 3.68 11.01
N PRO A 48 -8.39 4.83 11.68
CA PRO A 48 -9.33 5.09 12.75
C PRO A 48 -10.75 4.90 12.18
N SER A 49 -11.64 4.31 12.95
CA SER A 49 -13.04 4.14 12.55
C SER A 49 -13.68 5.51 12.32
N LEU A 50 -13.70 5.97 11.08
CA LEU A 50 -14.49 7.12 10.70
C LEU A 50 -15.93 6.66 10.45
N ASP A 51 -16.88 7.36 11.04
CA ASP A 51 -18.27 7.22 10.65
C ASP A 51 -18.41 7.45 9.12
N THR A 52 -19.11 6.55 8.47
CA THR A 52 -19.33 6.56 7.01
C THR A 52 -19.84 7.93 6.52
N ASN A 53 -20.62 8.63 7.33
CA ASN A 53 -21.14 9.96 7.02
C ASN A 53 -20.10 11.08 7.14
N HIS A 54 -18.99 10.83 7.80
CA HIS A 54 -17.94 11.82 8.03
C HIS A 54 -16.70 11.57 7.16
N SER A 55 -16.62 10.43 6.49
CA SER A 55 -15.48 10.08 5.66
C SER A 55 -15.50 10.81 4.31
N PRO A 56 -14.41 11.46 3.89
CA PRO A 56 -14.27 11.99 2.54
C PRO A 56 -13.97 10.90 1.52
N PHE A 57 -13.60 9.69 1.97
CA PHE A 57 -13.13 8.60 1.13
C PHE A 57 -14.26 7.82 0.45
N ASN A 58 -15.50 8.01 0.89
CA ASN A 58 -16.70 7.41 0.30
C ASN A 58 -17.47 8.35 -0.63
N VAL A 59 -16.88 9.51 -0.98
CA VAL A 59 -17.41 10.48 -1.95
C VAL A 59 -16.39 10.71 -3.06
N GLY A 60 -16.87 11.01 -4.25
CA GLY A 60 -15.98 11.19 -5.40
C GLY A 60 -15.63 9.86 -6.11
N LEU A 61 -14.53 9.84 -6.81
CA LEU A 61 -14.02 8.67 -7.55
C LEU A 61 -12.90 8.01 -6.75
N ALA A 62 -13.13 6.79 -6.30
CA ALA A 62 -12.07 5.97 -5.72
C ALA A 62 -11.21 5.38 -6.86
N ILE A 63 -9.89 5.50 -6.72
CA ILE A 63 -8.91 4.95 -7.66
C ILE A 63 -7.96 4.09 -6.86
N ASP A 64 -8.06 2.77 -7.04
CA ASP A 64 -7.12 1.83 -6.48
C ASP A 64 -5.90 1.72 -7.39
N LEU A 65 -4.72 1.83 -6.81
CA LEU A 65 -3.47 1.64 -7.53
C LEU A 65 -3.09 0.15 -7.48
N PRO A 66 -3.14 -0.55 -8.60
CA PRO A 66 -2.76 -1.97 -8.63
C PRO A 66 -1.25 -2.14 -8.44
N GLU A 67 -0.86 -3.35 -8.08
CA GLU A 67 0.54 -3.78 -8.13
C GLU A 67 1.10 -3.66 -9.57
N PHE A 68 2.41 -3.48 -9.68
CA PHE A 68 3.08 -3.49 -10.98
C PHE A 68 3.00 -4.87 -11.64
N ASN A 69 2.74 -4.88 -12.93
CA ASN A 69 2.97 -6.08 -13.74
C ASN A 69 4.43 -6.14 -14.22
N LEU A 70 4.83 -7.29 -14.77
CA LEU A 70 6.20 -7.52 -15.23
C LEU A 70 6.68 -6.45 -16.23
N SER A 71 5.84 -6.05 -17.18
CA SER A 71 6.20 -5.02 -18.16
C SER A 71 6.48 -3.67 -17.52
N GLN A 72 5.71 -3.29 -16.50
CA GLN A 72 5.93 -2.06 -15.74
C GLN A 72 7.20 -2.14 -14.90
N VAL A 73 7.52 -3.29 -14.31
CA VAL A 73 8.78 -3.51 -13.58
C VAL A 73 9.99 -3.39 -14.51
N ILE A 74 9.94 -3.99 -15.70
CA ILE A 74 10.99 -3.86 -16.71
C ILE A 74 11.13 -2.38 -17.13
N THR A 75 10.03 -1.69 -17.39
CA THR A 75 10.05 -0.27 -17.75
C THR A 75 10.68 0.58 -16.66
N LEU A 76 10.37 0.29 -15.39
CA LEU A 76 10.97 0.97 -14.25
C LEU A 76 12.47 0.65 -14.13
N ALA A 77 12.85 -0.61 -14.32
CA ALA A 77 14.26 -1.05 -14.27
C ALA A 77 15.12 -0.35 -15.35
N ASN A 78 14.54 -0.08 -16.51
CA ASN A 78 15.21 0.68 -17.56
C ASN A 78 15.55 2.11 -17.12
N GLN A 79 14.71 2.73 -16.29
CA GLN A 79 15.01 4.03 -15.69
C GLN A 79 16.14 3.97 -14.64
N TYR A 80 16.37 2.79 -14.08
CA TYR A 80 17.51 2.52 -13.19
C TYR A 80 18.77 2.05 -13.93
N GLU A 81 18.76 2.05 -15.26
CA GLU A 81 19.90 1.62 -16.10
C GLU A 81 20.30 0.15 -15.85
N LEU A 82 19.32 -0.69 -15.53
CA LEU A 82 19.51 -2.12 -15.27
C LEU A 82 19.21 -3.00 -16.50
N ASP A 83 19.07 -2.37 -17.68
CA ASP A 83 18.88 -3.07 -18.94
C ASP A 83 20.02 -4.04 -19.19
N GLY A 84 19.69 -5.28 -19.46
CA GLY A 84 20.67 -6.33 -19.73
C GLY A 84 21.44 -6.87 -18.52
N GLN A 85 21.28 -6.30 -17.31
CA GLN A 85 21.91 -6.84 -16.11
C GLN A 85 21.10 -8.00 -15.50
N LEU A 86 19.76 -7.91 -15.52
CA LEU A 86 18.90 -8.88 -14.88
C LEU A 86 18.29 -9.91 -15.82
N GLY A 87 18.08 -9.55 -17.09
CA GLY A 87 17.33 -10.36 -18.03
C GLY A 87 15.85 -10.57 -17.60
N GLU A 88 15.05 -11.16 -18.47
CA GLU A 88 13.63 -11.39 -18.17
C GLU A 88 13.43 -12.37 -17.00
N ASP A 89 14.26 -13.38 -16.90
CA ASP A 89 14.21 -14.39 -15.82
C ASP A 89 14.53 -13.76 -14.47
N GLY A 90 15.47 -12.83 -14.38
CA GLY A 90 15.78 -12.13 -13.13
C GLY A 90 14.60 -11.25 -12.66
N PHE A 91 13.89 -10.60 -13.59
CA PHE A 91 12.68 -9.85 -13.24
C PHE A 91 11.54 -10.77 -12.80
N ARG A 92 11.41 -11.97 -13.39
CA ARG A 92 10.42 -12.97 -12.93
C ARG A 92 10.71 -13.44 -11.51
N GLN A 93 11.96 -13.76 -11.21
CA GLN A 93 12.39 -14.17 -9.86
C GLN A 93 12.13 -13.04 -8.83
N LEU A 94 12.40 -11.78 -9.20
CA LEU A 94 12.08 -10.65 -8.34
C LEU A 94 10.57 -10.52 -8.10
N MET A 95 9.76 -10.69 -9.15
CA MET A 95 8.30 -10.65 -9.06
C MET A 95 7.73 -11.82 -8.23
N GLU A 96 8.34 -13.00 -8.31
CA GLU A 96 7.97 -14.14 -7.47
C GLU A 96 8.23 -13.86 -5.98
N LEU A 97 9.32 -13.14 -5.69
CA LEU A 97 9.70 -12.81 -4.32
C LEU A 97 8.81 -11.73 -3.68
N VAL A 98 8.59 -10.62 -4.40
CA VAL A 98 7.96 -9.41 -3.80
C VAL A 98 6.62 -9.05 -4.45
N GLY A 99 6.16 -9.85 -5.42
CA GLY A 99 5.00 -9.49 -6.24
C GLY A 99 5.27 -8.23 -7.05
N GLY A 100 4.22 -7.49 -7.33
CA GLY A 100 4.31 -6.18 -7.98
C GLY A 100 4.32 -5.01 -7.01
N HIS A 101 4.67 -5.21 -5.74
CA HIS A 101 4.59 -4.17 -4.72
C HIS A 101 5.54 -3.00 -5.05
N PRO A 102 5.01 -1.78 -5.35
CA PRO A 102 5.82 -0.70 -5.91
C PRO A 102 7.03 -0.31 -5.05
N TYR A 103 6.85 -0.22 -3.74
CA TYR A 103 7.91 0.13 -2.81
C TYR A 103 9.02 -0.93 -2.76
N LEU A 104 8.67 -2.22 -2.70
CA LEU A 104 9.66 -3.31 -2.64
C LEU A 104 10.42 -3.45 -3.96
N ILE A 105 9.73 -3.32 -5.09
CA ILE A 105 10.36 -3.27 -6.41
C ILE A 105 11.34 -2.10 -6.50
N GLN A 106 10.92 -0.90 -6.09
CA GLN A 106 11.80 0.28 -6.12
C GLN A 106 13.03 0.10 -5.24
N GLN A 107 12.88 -0.44 -4.03
CA GLN A 107 14.01 -0.75 -3.15
C GLN A 107 14.97 -1.75 -3.78
N ALA A 108 14.45 -2.84 -4.36
CA ALA A 108 15.27 -3.85 -5.02
C ALA A 108 16.07 -3.24 -6.16
N LEU A 109 15.42 -2.51 -7.07
CA LEU A 109 16.09 -1.90 -8.23
C LEU A 109 17.13 -0.85 -7.81
N ALA A 110 16.86 -0.04 -6.78
CA ALA A 110 17.82 0.94 -6.27
C ALA A 110 19.09 0.27 -5.71
N ASN A 111 18.93 -0.82 -4.95
CA ASN A 111 20.06 -1.56 -4.39
C ASN A 111 20.87 -2.30 -5.47
N LEU A 112 20.19 -2.89 -6.46
CA LEU A 112 20.84 -3.53 -7.60
C LEU A 112 21.62 -2.51 -8.44
N ARG A 113 21.04 -1.32 -8.71
CA ARG A 113 21.73 -0.24 -9.43
C ARG A 113 22.99 0.21 -8.72
N SER A 114 22.96 0.35 -7.41
CA SER A 114 24.11 0.78 -6.62
C SER A 114 25.22 -0.28 -6.51
N GLN A 115 24.98 -1.48 -7.08
CA GLN A 115 25.88 -2.65 -7.01
C GLN A 115 26.27 -3.05 -5.57
N GLN A 116 25.49 -2.66 -4.59
CA GLN A 116 25.68 -3.06 -3.20
C GLN A 116 25.31 -4.53 -2.96
N ILE A 117 24.45 -5.07 -3.81
CA ILE A 117 23.96 -6.43 -3.73
C ILE A 117 23.72 -6.99 -5.14
N THR A 118 24.02 -8.26 -5.36
CA THR A 118 23.65 -8.98 -6.59
C THR A 118 22.22 -9.49 -6.49
N LEU A 119 21.58 -9.83 -7.62
CA LEU A 119 20.25 -10.43 -7.61
C LEU A 119 20.20 -11.70 -6.77
N GLU A 120 21.19 -12.58 -6.88
CA GLU A 120 21.29 -13.82 -6.12
C GLU A 120 21.34 -13.56 -4.60
N GLN A 121 22.17 -12.60 -4.19
CA GLN A 121 22.24 -12.19 -2.79
C GLN A 121 20.92 -11.56 -2.31
N LEU A 122 20.29 -10.74 -3.14
CA LEU A 122 18.99 -10.15 -2.83
C LEU A 122 17.96 -11.26 -2.59
N LEU A 123 17.81 -12.20 -3.52
CA LEU A 123 16.84 -13.29 -3.41
C LEU A 123 17.07 -14.15 -2.17
N SER A 124 18.33 -14.45 -1.83
CA SER A 124 18.67 -15.29 -0.68
C SER A 124 18.50 -14.58 0.66
N LEU A 125 18.81 -13.29 0.74
CA LEU A 125 18.79 -12.52 1.99
C LEU A 125 17.44 -11.83 2.24
N ALA A 126 16.62 -11.61 1.22
CA ALA A 126 15.37 -10.86 1.31
C ALA A 126 14.45 -11.27 2.48
N PRO A 127 14.23 -12.57 2.77
CA PRO A 127 13.38 -13.01 3.87
C PRO A 127 14.05 -12.93 5.25
N THR A 128 15.28 -12.44 5.33
CA THR A 128 16.07 -12.44 6.56
C THR A 128 16.20 -11.04 7.16
N GLU A 129 16.63 -10.98 8.42
CA GLU A 129 16.94 -9.72 9.11
C GLU A 129 18.09 -8.92 8.47
N GLN A 130 18.90 -9.55 7.63
CA GLN A 130 20.00 -8.94 6.90
C GLN A 130 19.57 -8.44 5.51
N GLY A 131 18.36 -8.79 5.08
CA GLY A 131 17.82 -8.42 3.78
C GLY A 131 17.42 -6.94 3.70
N ILE A 132 17.39 -6.44 2.48
CA ILE A 132 17.01 -5.04 2.20
C ILE A 132 15.57 -4.70 2.60
N PHE A 133 14.72 -5.70 2.80
CA PHE A 133 13.32 -5.52 3.20
C PHE A 133 13.10 -5.65 4.72
N SER A 134 14.15 -5.81 5.51
CA SER A 134 14.04 -6.06 6.97
C SER A 134 13.22 -5.00 7.70
N ASP A 135 13.41 -3.71 7.38
CA ASP A 135 12.65 -2.64 8.02
C ASP A 135 11.17 -2.69 7.66
N HIS A 136 10.84 -3.01 6.40
CA HIS A 136 9.46 -3.20 5.97
C HIS A 136 8.82 -4.41 6.70
N LEU A 137 9.53 -5.53 6.78
CA LEU A 137 9.05 -6.73 7.47
C LEU A 137 8.84 -6.48 8.97
N ARG A 138 9.76 -5.75 9.62
CA ARG A 138 9.62 -5.35 11.03
C ARG A 138 8.42 -4.44 11.24
N GLN A 139 8.17 -3.50 10.32
CA GLN A 139 6.99 -2.64 10.40
C GLN A 139 5.69 -3.46 10.30
N GLN A 140 5.63 -4.43 9.38
CA GLN A 140 4.47 -5.31 9.26
C GLN A 140 4.29 -6.19 10.50
N LEU A 141 5.37 -6.74 11.03
CA LEU A 141 5.33 -7.51 12.27
C LEU A 141 4.84 -6.65 13.45
N TRP A 142 5.34 -5.43 13.55
CA TRP A 142 4.90 -4.48 14.59
C TRP A 142 3.40 -4.17 14.48
N ASN A 143 2.90 -3.95 13.27
CA ASN A 143 1.47 -3.72 13.02
C ASN A 143 0.62 -4.91 13.46
N LEU A 144 1.06 -6.14 13.18
CA LEU A 144 0.38 -7.36 13.60
C LEU A 144 0.39 -7.53 15.12
N GLN A 145 1.55 -7.34 15.78
CA GLN A 145 1.70 -7.51 17.24
C GLN A 145 0.82 -6.54 18.04
N HIS A 146 0.56 -5.33 17.50
CA HIS A 146 -0.33 -4.35 18.13
C HIS A 146 -1.81 -4.59 17.85
N ASN A 147 -2.14 -5.59 17.01
CA ASN A 147 -3.51 -5.97 16.65
C ASN A 147 -3.70 -7.50 16.80
N PRO A 148 -3.96 -8.03 18.01
CA PRO A 148 -4.01 -9.47 18.25
C PRO A 148 -4.99 -10.24 17.36
N GLN A 149 -6.10 -9.61 16.96
CA GLN A 149 -7.06 -10.20 16.03
C GLN A 149 -6.45 -10.40 14.63
N LEU A 150 -5.71 -9.40 14.13
CA LEU A 150 -5.03 -9.48 12.84
C LEU A 150 -3.89 -10.51 12.89
N GLU A 151 -3.12 -10.52 13.97
CA GLU A 151 -2.04 -11.48 14.17
C GLU A 151 -2.56 -12.91 14.16
N SER A 152 -3.62 -13.19 14.93
CA SER A 152 -4.23 -14.52 14.99
C SER A 152 -4.81 -14.96 13.64
N ALA A 153 -5.46 -14.05 12.93
CA ALA A 153 -6.01 -14.35 11.61
C ALA A 153 -4.92 -14.60 10.57
N TYR A 154 -3.88 -13.77 10.57
CA TYR A 154 -2.76 -13.91 9.66
C TYR A 154 -1.99 -15.21 9.88
N LYS A 155 -1.74 -15.61 11.15
CA LYS A 155 -1.15 -16.91 11.48
C LYS A 155 -1.96 -18.08 10.89
N LYS A 156 -3.29 -18.01 10.95
CA LYS A 156 -4.15 -19.05 10.35
C LYS A 156 -3.99 -19.12 8.84
N VAL A 157 -3.93 -17.96 8.17
CA VAL A 157 -3.74 -17.89 6.71
C VAL A 157 -2.40 -18.50 6.31
N VAL A 158 -1.31 -18.13 7.01
CA VAL A 158 0.05 -18.62 6.70
C VAL A 158 0.19 -20.12 6.96
N MET A 159 -0.58 -20.67 7.93
CA MET A 159 -0.54 -22.09 8.27
C MET A 159 -1.54 -22.94 7.44
N ALA A 160 -2.38 -22.31 6.65
CA ALA A 160 -3.39 -23.02 5.85
C ALA A 160 -2.78 -23.52 4.54
N ASP A 161 -3.03 -24.79 4.20
CA ASP A 161 -2.63 -25.38 2.92
C ASP A 161 -3.55 -24.94 1.77
N GLU A 162 -4.74 -24.43 2.08
CA GLU A 162 -5.74 -24.00 1.09
C GLU A 162 -6.23 -22.57 1.40
N PRO A 163 -6.71 -21.82 0.36
CA PRO A 163 -7.30 -20.51 0.56
C PRO A 163 -8.46 -20.56 1.56
N MET A 164 -8.44 -19.68 2.56
CA MET A 164 -9.47 -19.63 3.59
C MET A 164 -10.21 -18.29 3.58
N ARG A 165 -11.47 -18.30 4.02
CA ARG A 165 -12.24 -17.09 4.25
C ARG A 165 -11.94 -16.52 5.62
N LEU A 166 -11.66 -15.23 5.65
CA LEU A 166 -11.54 -14.44 6.85
C LEU A 166 -12.84 -13.68 7.14
N ASP A 167 -13.00 -13.23 8.38
CA ASP A 167 -13.98 -12.19 8.69
C ASP A 167 -13.78 -10.97 7.81
N ALA A 168 -14.88 -10.32 7.36
CA ALA A 168 -14.81 -9.25 6.36
C ALA A 168 -13.95 -8.06 6.83
N GLU A 169 -14.06 -7.67 8.11
CA GLU A 169 -13.30 -6.55 8.65
C GLU A 169 -11.81 -6.91 8.78
N VAL A 170 -11.53 -8.10 9.28
CA VAL A 170 -10.15 -8.60 9.44
C VAL A 170 -9.50 -8.82 8.07
N GLY A 171 -10.23 -9.42 7.13
CA GLY A 171 -9.77 -9.61 5.75
C GLY A 171 -9.44 -8.28 5.08
N PHE A 172 -10.33 -7.30 5.20
CA PHE A 172 -10.09 -5.95 4.67
C PHE A 172 -8.83 -5.31 5.26
N LYS A 173 -8.64 -5.39 6.57
CA LYS A 173 -7.44 -4.82 7.23
C LYS A 173 -6.15 -5.52 6.79
N LEU A 174 -6.14 -6.86 6.73
CA LEU A 174 -4.98 -7.62 6.26
C LEU A 174 -4.67 -7.37 4.78
N HIS A 175 -5.71 -7.24 3.95
CA HIS A 175 -5.57 -6.85 2.55
C HIS A 175 -4.99 -5.43 2.42
N SER A 176 -5.47 -4.49 3.23
CA SER A 176 -4.96 -3.11 3.26
C SER A 176 -3.50 -3.01 3.70
N LEU A 177 -3.02 -3.94 4.53
CA LEU A 177 -1.61 -4.08 4.89
C LEU A 177 -0.78 -4.80 3.82
N GLY A 178 -1.40 -5.29 2.75
CA GLY A 178 -0.73 -6.06 1.70
C GLY A 178 -0.31 -7.47 2.13
N LEU A 179 -0.88 -7.99 3.22
CA LEU A 179 -0.52 -9.30 3.78
C LEU A 179 -1.33 -10.46 3.21
N VAL A 180 -2.48 -10.18 2.61
CA VAL A 180 -3.34 -11.16 1.94
C VAL A 180 -3.90 -10.59 0.63
N LYS A 181 -4.30 -11.45 -0.29
CA LYS A 181 -4.94 -11.11 -1.58
C LYS A 181 -6.38 -11.56 -1.64
#